data_7995d04e770d6ba6b4892617cf4f8d1b
#
_entry.id   7995d04e770d6ba6b4892617cf4f8d1b
#
_cell.length_a   1.000
_cell.length_b   1.000
_cell.length_c   1.000
_cell.angle_alpha   90.00
_cell.angle_beta   90.00
_cell.angle_gamma   90.00
#
_symmetry.space_group_name_H-M   'P 1'
#
loop_
_entity.id
_entity.type
_entity.pdbx_description
1 polymer ?
#
loop_
_entity_poly.entity_id
_entity_poly.type
_entity_poly.pdbx_seq_one_letter_code
_entity_poly.pdbx_strand_id
1 'polypeptide(L)'
;MVNLVICGWCMAMSNIKTGDILNFDYTGTVQTVTLPKGTYKLECWGAQGGYSSSNSGIEVGMGGKGGYSAGTITLNQKTLIYIYTGGVGSISGNGKADGGFPNGGSSWASSTSEGAGGGGGSSDIRIGTDSLYARVIVAGGGGGGGEDNETGGYLSLIHI
;
A
#
# COMPACT_ATOMS: atom_id res chain seq x y z
N MET A 1 4.59 -1.20 -2.64
CA MET A 1 5.95 -1.65 -2.23
C MET A 1 6.22 -1.19 -0.79
N VAL A 2 6.87 -2.00 -0.02
CA VAL A 2 7.39 -1.64 1.31
C VAL A 2 8.87 -1.98 1.35
N ASN A 3 9.69 -1.03 1.74
CA ASN A 3 11.11 -1.23 1.91
C ASN A 3 11.49 -1.09 3.38
N LEU A 4 12.38 -1.97 3.82
CA LEU A 4 12.96 -1.96 5.13
C LEU A 4 14.47 -1.91 4.99
N VAL A 5 15.08 -0.79 5.39
CA VAL A 5 16.53 -0.61 5.37
C VAL A 5 17.08 -0.74 6.78
N ILE A 6 18.10 -1.56 6.95
CA ILE A 6 18.69 -1.84 8.24
C ILE A 6 19.80 -0.83 8.53
N CYS A 7 19.58 0.03 9.52
CA CYS A 7 20.52 1.04 9.97
C CYS A 7 21.11 0.64 11.34
N GLY A 8 22.39 0.27 11.39
CA GLY A 8 23.07 0.01 12.65
C GLY A 8 23.46 -1.44 12.93
N TRP A 9 24.14 -1.69 14.04
CA TRP A 9 24.66 -3.00 14.43
C TRP A 9 23.53 -3.98 14.72
N CYS A 10 23.34 -4.97 13.84
CA CYS A 10 22.43 -6.08 14.03
C CYS A 10 23.23 -7.29 14.51
N MET A 11 23.03 -7.70 15.77
CA MET A 11 23.61 -8.94 16.28
C MET A 11 22.85 -10.14 15.71
N ALA A 12 23.59 -11.01 15.06
CA ALA A 12 23.16 -12.13 14.27
C ALA A 12 22.14 -13.10 14.93
N MET A 13 21.01 -13.28 14.26
CA MET A 13 20.29 -14.55 14.16
C MET A 13 19.44 -14.55 12.87
N SER A 14 20.05 -14.29 11.78
CA SER A 14 19.67 -14.53 10.38
C SER A 14 20.68 -13.77 9.52
N ASN A 15 20.85 -14.11 8.27
CA ASN A 15 21.82 -13.48 7.34
C ASN A 15 21.56 -12.00 7.04
N ILE A 16 20.85 -11.27 7.90
CA ILE A 16 20.51 -9.86 7.76
C ILE A 16 21.62 -8.99 8.33
N LYS A 17 22.21 -8.13 7.51
CA LYS A 17 23.34 -7.27 7.87
C LYS A 17 22.96 -5.79 7.79
N THR A 18 23.72 -4.95 8.48
CA THR A 18 23.62 -3.49 8.31
C THR A 18 23.80 -3.10 6.84
N GLY A 19 22.87 -2.30 6.33
CA GLY A 19 22.84 -1.87 4.94
C GLY A 19 21.97 -2.74 4.02
N ASP A 20 21.51 -3.90 4.48
CA ASP A 20 20.59 -4.73 3.70
C ASP A 20 19.25 -4.02 3.52
N ILE A 21 18.62 -4.24 2.36
CA ILE A 21 17.29 -3.75 2.03
C ILE A 21 16.38 -4.95 1.83
N LEU A 22 15.31 -5.01 2.62
CA LEU A 22 14.26 -6.00 2.44
C LEU A 22 13.08 -5.34 1.71
N ASN A 23 12.75 -5.86 0.55
CA ASN A 23 11.64 -5.40 -0.27
C ASN A 23 10.46 -6.37 -0.12
N PHE A 24 9.26 -5.80 0.05
CA PHE A 24 8.01 -6.53 0.16
C PHE A 24 7.05 -6.05 -0.91
N ASP A 25 6.95 -6.83 -1.98
CA ASP A 25 6.02 -6.57 -3.07
C ASP A 25 4.60 -7.04 -2.71
N TYR A 26 3.64 -6.61 -3.50
CA TYR A 26 2.24 -7.00 -3.32
C TYR A 26 2.04 -8.51 -3.51
N THR A 27 1.41 -9.16 -2.55
CA THR A 27 1.07 -10.60 -2.59
C THR A 27 -0.42 -10.89 -2.40
N GLY A 28 -1.22 -9.86 -2.11
CA GLY A 28 -2.63 -10.01 -1.78
C GLY A 28 -2.90 -10.49 -0.35
N THR A 29 -1.85 -10.71 0.44
CA THR A 29 -1.94 -11.19 1.83
C THR A 29 -0.92 -10.48 2.71
N VAL A 30 -1.09 -10.61 4.04
CA VAL A 30 -0.10 -10.16 5.00
C VAL A 30 1.21 -10.95 4.86
N GLN A 31 2.33 -10.24 4.88
CA GLN A 31 3.67 -10.81 4.93
C GLN A 31 4.26 -10.58 6.32
N THR A 32 5.16 -11.46 6.76
CA THR A 32 5.79 -11.33 8.07
C THR A 32 7.29 -11.50 7.99
N VAL A 33 8.00 -10.76 8.83
CA VAL A 33 9.43 -10.93 9.05
C VAL A 33 9.75 -10.76 10.53
N THR A 34 10.67 -11.54 11.03
CA THR A 34 11.18 -11.36 12.39
C THR A 34 12.51 -10.63 12.34
N LEU A 35 12.53 -9.42 12.90
CA LEU A 35 13.71 -8.58 12.93
C LEU A 35 14.42 -8.68 14.27
N PRO A 36 15.76 -8.76 14.31
CA PRO A 36 16.53 -8.67 15.55
C PRO A 36 16.49 -7.26 16.15
N LYS A 37 17.03 -7.10 17.35
CA LYS A 37 17.29 -5.79 17.93
C LYS A 37 18.14 -4.93 16.98
N GLY A 38 17.72 -3.68 16.73
CA GLY A 38 18.41 -2.79 15.80
C GLY A 38 17.60 -1.57 15.43
N THR A 39 18.18 -0.69 14.62
CA THR A 39 17.50 0.49 14.07
C THR A 39 17.22 0.26 12.58
N TYR A 40 16.00 0.58 12.16
CA TYR A 40 15.49 0.28 10.83
C TYR A 40 14.84 1.51 10.22
N LYS A 41 15.18 1.82 8.97
CA LYS A 41 14.43 2.76 8.16
C LYS A 41 13.28 2.02 7.51
N LEU A 42 12.08 2.54 7.65
CA LEU A 42 10.85 2.03 7.07
C LEU A 42 10.41 2.96 5.94
N GLU A 43 9.98 2.39 4.83
CA GLU A 43 9.41 3.14 3.72
C GLU A 43 8.20 2.38 3.16
N CYS A 44 7.08 3.08 2.99
CA CYS A 44 5.84 2.53 2.47
C CYS A 44 5.34 3.37 1.30
N TRP A 45 4.86 2.71 0.26
CA TRP A 45 4.14 3.33 -0.86
C TRP A 45 2.75 2.70 -0.95
N GLY A 46 1.72 3.51 -0.89
CA GLY A 46 0.36 3.08 -1.16
C GLY A 46 0.19 2.73 -2.64
N ALA A 47 -0.80 1.90 -2.93
CA ALA A 47 -1.09 1.50 -4.30
C ALA A 47 -1.87 2.57 -5.06
N GLN A 48 -1.78 2.53 -6.38
CA GLN A 48 -2.56 3.36 -7.28
C GLN A 48 -4.03 2.92 -7.28
N GLY A 49 -4.96 3.84 -7.47
CA GLY A 49 -6.36 3.53 -7.77
C GLY A 49 -6.52 2.92 -9.15
N GLY A 50 -7.62 2.21 -9.37
CA GLY A 50 -8.00 1.67 -10.66
C GLY A 50 -8.40 2.76 -11.64
N TYR A 51 -8.27 2.50 -12.92
CA TYR A 51 -8.76 3.36 -13.97
C TYR A 51 -10.28 3.26 -14.09
N SER A 52 -10.93 4.30 -14.60
CA SER A 52 -12.26 4.17 -15.18
C SER A 52 -12.17 3.71 -16.63
N SER A 53 -13.18 3.05 -17.14
CA SER A 53 -13.21 2.62 -18.54
C SER A 53 -14.56 2.91 -19.19
N SER A 54 -14.54 3.22 -20.49
CA SER A 54 -15.75 3.30 -21.32
C SER A 54 -16.28 1.89 -21.65
N ASN A 55 -17.50 1.82 -22.16
CA ASN A 55 -18.11 0.56 -22.64
C ASN A 55 -17.29 -0.16 -23.72
N SER A 56 -16.50 0.55 -24.47
CA SER A 56 -15.57 -0.02 -25.45
C SER A 56 -14.28 -0.56 -24.82
N GLY A 57 -14.16 -0.52 -23.48
CA GLY A 57 -12.97 -0.98 -22.75
C GLY A 57 -11.77 -0.04 -22.85
N ILE A 58 -11.99 1.20 -23.34
CA ILE A 58 -10.94 2.22 -23.38
C ILE A 58 -10.82 2.83 -22.00
N GLU A 59 -9.60 2.87 -21.45
CA GLU A 59 -9.31 3.60 -20.21
C GLU A 59 -9.51 5.10 -20.44
N VAL A 60 -10.35 5.73 -19.62
CA VAL A 60 -10.71 7.16 -19.76
C VAL A 60 -10.24 7.99 -18.58
N GLY A 61 -10.48 7.60 -17.34
CA GLY A 61 -10.04 8.32 -16.15
C GLY A 61 -8.90 7.58 -15.43
N MET A 62 -7.79 8.27 -15.15
CA MET A 62 -6.66 7.68 -14.45
C MET A 62 -6.92 7.57 -12.94
N GLY A 63 -6.60 6.42 -12.34
CA GLY A 63 -6.53 6.29 -10.89
C GLY A 63 -5.41 7.15 -10.29
N GLY A 64 -5.68 7.76 -9.16
CA GLY A 64 -4.70 8.55 -8.40
C GLY A 64 -3.55 7.69 -7.88
N LYS A 65 -2.36 8.27 -7.77
CA LYS A 65 -1.21 7.60 -7.15
C LYS A 65 -1.40 7.50 -5.64
N GLY A 66 -0.92 6.41 -5.04
CA GLY A 66 -0.84 6.29 -3.59
C GLY A 66 0.19 7.24 -2.97
N GLY A 67 0.05 7.43 -1.65
CA GLY A 67 0.98 8.23 -0.85
C GLY A 67 2.30 7.49 -0.58
N TYR A 68 3.25 8.24 -0.06
CA TYR A 68 4.53 7.74 0.45
C TYR A 68 4.69 8.13 1.92
N SER A 69 5.22 7.22 2.73
CA SER A 69 5.59 7.48 4.12
C SER A 69 6.94 6.86 4.41
N ALA A 70 7.75 7.58 5.18
CA ALA A 70 9.04 7.08 5.66
C ALA A 70 9.27 7.43 7.13
N GLY A 71 10.00 6.58 7.84
CA GLY A 71 10.33 6.78 9.24
C GLY A 71 11.46 5.87 9.70
N THR A 72 11.91 6.07 10.93
CA THR A 72 12.94 5.23 11.55
C THR A 72 12.41 4.68 12.86
N ILE A 73 12.68 3.40 13.11
CA ILE A 73 12.30 2.73 14.35
C ILE A 73 13.50 2.02 14.97
N THR A 74 13.56 2.01 16.30
CA THR A 74 14.53 1.21 17.05
C THR A 74 13.82 0.09 17.80
N LEU A 75 14.16 -1.15 17.46
CA LEU A 75 13.70 -2.34 18.16
C LEU A 75 14.68 -2.71 19.27
N ASN A 76 14.21 -2.80 20.50
CA ASN A 76 15.03 -3.13 21.66
C ASN A 76 15.23 -4.64 21.85
N GLN A 77 14.46 -5.45 21.16
CA GLN A 77 14.52 -6.91 21.18
C GLN A 77 14.09 -7.50 19.82
N LYS A 78 14.29 -8.80 19.65
CA LYS A 78 13.79 -9.54 18.49
C LYS A 78 12.26 -9.41 18.42
N THR A 79 11.74 -8.95 17.29
CA THR A 79 10.34 -8.54 17.13
C THR A 79 9.77 -9.06 15.82
N LEU A 80 8.55 -9.60 15.89
CA LEU A 80 7.76 -9.98 14.71
C LEU A 80 7.12 -8.73 14.11
N ILE A 81 7.27 -8.56 12.81
CA ILE A 81 6.75 -7.45 12.02
C ILE A 81 5.74 -7.99 11.03
N TYR A 82 4.58 -7.35 10.93
CA TYR A 82 3.55 -7.64 9.93
C TYR A 82 3.56 -6.53 8.88
N ILE A 83 3.55 -6.91 7.61
CA ILE A 83 3.69 -6.02 6.48
C ILE A 83 2.49 -6.21 5.57
N TYR A 84 1.77 -5.13 5.35
CA TYR A 84 0.67 -5.03 4.40
C TYR A 84 1.12 -4.18 3.23
N THR A 85 1.16 -4.76 2.06
CA THR A 85 1.51 -4.05 0.82
C THR A 85 0.26 -3.84 -0.01
N GLY A 86 -0.03 -2.59 -0.35
CA GLY A 86 -1.22 -2.20 -1.08
C GLY A 86 -1.27 -2.77 -2.49
N GLY A 87 -2.44 -3.26 -2.88
CA GLY A 87 -2.79 -3.66 -4.25
C GLY A 87 -3.49 -2.53 -4.99
N VAL A 88 -3.36 -2.52 -6.29
CA VAL A 88 -4.04 -1.56 -7.18
C VAL A 88 -5.55 -1.79 -7.13
N GLY A 89 -6.35 -0.72 -7.19
CA GLY A 89 -7.79 -0.81 -7.33
C GLY A 89 -8.20 -1.44 -8.66
N SER A 90 -9.33 -2.13 -8.69
CA SER A 90 -9.80 -2.76 -9.93
C SER A 90 -10.39 -1.74 -10.90
N ILE A 91 -10.46 -2.15 -12.15
CA ILE A 91 -11.09 -1.41 -13.26
C ILE A 91 -12.47 -2.00 -13.48
N SER A 92 -13.48 -1.16 -13.68
CA SER A 92 -14.79 -1.62 -14.10
C SER A 92 -15.29 -0.78 -15.27
N GLY A 93 -15.71 -1.44 -16.32
CA GLY A 93 -16.45 -0.83 -17.45
C GLY A 93 -17.94 -0.72 -17.19
N ASN A 94 -18.48 -1.45 -16.21
CA ASN A 94 -19.89 -1.46 -15.85
C ASN A 94 -20.06 -2.16 -14.49
N GLY A 95 -20.74 -1.54 -13.56
CA GLY A 95 -21.04 -2.09 -12.24
C GLY A 95 -19.96 -1.80 -11.19
N LYS A 96 -19.60 -2.79 -10.38
CA LYS A 96 -18.70 -2.64 -9.24
C LYS A 96 -17.24 -2.72 -9.66
N ALA A 97 -16.43 -1.77 -9.18
CA ALA A 97 -14.98 -1.89 -9.15
C ALA A 97 -14.53 -2.11 -7.69
N ASP A 98 -13.83 -3.21 -7.43
CA ASP A 98 -13.34 -3.49 -6.08
C ASP A 98 -12.10 -2.65 -5.74
N GLY A 99 -12.04 -2.23 -4.49
CA GLY A 99 -10.85 -1.58 -3.95
C GLY A 99 -9.68 -2.55 -3.82
N GLY A 100 -8.46 -2.02 -3.88
CA GLY A 100 -7.23 -2.78 -3.68
C GLY A 100 -7.07 -3.23 -2.23
N PHE A 101 -6.44 -4.39 -2.03
CA PHE A 101 -6.05 -4.90 -0.71
C PHE A 101 -4.94 -4.03 -0.09
N PRO A 102 -4.90 -3.82 1.23
CA PRO A 102 -6.02 -3.86 2.15
C PRO A 102 -6.79 -2.53 2.09
N ASN A 103 -8.09 -2.56 2.37
CA ASN A 103 -8.91 -1.37 2.65
C ASN A 103 -9.07 -0.33 1.52
N GLY A 104 -8.78 -0.65 0.27
CA GLY A 104 -9.16 0.19 -0.86
C GLY A 104 -10.69 0.30 -0.95
N GLY A 105 -11.21 1.50 -1.20
CA GLY A 105 -12.66 1.72 -1.37
C GLY A 105 -13.16 1.14 -2.68
N SER A 106 -14.28 0.41 -2.66
CA SER A 106 -14.96 0.00 -3.90
C SER A 106 -15.79 1.15 -4.45
N SER A 107 -15.95 1.21 -5.77
CA SER A 107 -16.84 2.12 -6.47
C SER A 107 -17.95 1.35 -7.19
N TRP A 108 -18.98 2.06 -7.62
CA TRP A 108 -20.09 1.52 -8.40
C TRP A 108 -20.47 2.51 -9.49
N ALA A 109 -20.42 2.05 -10.73
CA ALA A 109 -20.95 2.80 -11.86
C ALA A 109 -22.39 2.38 -12.14
N SER A 110 -23.32 3.33 -12.18
CA SER A 110 -24.73 3.10 -12.50
C SER A 110 -25.03 3.17 -13.99
N SER A 111 -24.09 3.68 -14.77
CA SER A 111 -24.20 3.85 -16.21
C SER A 111 -23.70 2.61 -16.94
N THR A 112 -24.34 2.26 -18.05
CA THR A 112 -23.84 1.25 -18.98
C THR A 112 -22.76 1.79 -19.92
N SER A 113 -22.45 3.07 -19.84
CA SER A 113 -21.55 3.73 -20.79
C SER A 113 -20.14 3.97 -20.22
N GLU A 114 -20.01 4.08 -18.93
CA GLU A 114 -18.76 4.47 -18.27
C GLU A 114 -18.63 3.77 -16.92
N GLY A 115 -17.43 3.33 -16.61
CA GLY A 115 -17.11 2.65 -15.36
C GLY A 115 -16.28 3.54 -14.45
N ALA A 116 -16.37 3.34 -13.15
CA ALA A 116 -15.52 3.99 -12.16
C ALA A 116 -14.43 3.03 -11.66
N GLY A 117 -13.24 3.52 -11.37
CA GLY A 117 -12.15 2.74 -10.79
C GLY A 117 -12.31 2.55 -9.28
N GLY A 118 -11.86 1.42 -8.74
CA GLY A 118 -11.73 1.21 -7.29
C GLY A 118 -10.52 1.97 -6.72
N GLY A 119 -10.58 2.36 -5.45
CA GLY A 119 -9.43 2.95 -4.76
C GLY A 119 -8.29 1.96 -4.57
N GLY A 120 -7.04 2.42 -4.57
CA GLY A 120 -5.86 1.63 -4.24
C GLY A 120 -5.82 1.24 -2.77
N GLY A 121 -5.16 0.13 -2.45
CA GLY A 121 -4.93 -0.30 -1.08
C GLY A 121 -3.82 0.49 -0.39
N SER A 122 -3.94 0.62 0.93
CA SER A 122 -2.87 1.18 1.76
C SER A 122 -1.71 0.20 1.96
N SER A 123 -0.51 0.72 2.24
CA SER A 123 0.59 -0.09 2.76
C SER A 123 0.87 0.31 4.20
N ASP A 124 1.04 -0.67 5.09
CA ASP A 124 1.35 -0.40 6.49
C ASP A 124 2.27 -1.46 7.10
N ILE A 125 2.98 -1.05 8.16
CA ILE A 125 3.83 -1.92 8.96
C ILE A 125 3.30 -1.90 10.40
N ARG A 126 3.14 -3.11 10.99
CA ARG A 126 2.67 -3.33 12.35
C ARG A 126 3.72 -4.08 13.16
N ILE A 127 3.80 -3.80 14.44
CA ILE A 127 4.84 -4.34 15.32
C ILE A 127 4.23 -5.22 16.43
N GLY A 128 4.75 -6.44 16.55
CA GLY A 128 4.44 -7.37 17.62
C GLY A 128 3.10 -8.07 17.50
N THR A 129 2.05 -7.37 17.07
CA THR A 129 0.71 -7.92 16.89
C THR A 129 0.10 -7.50 15.57
N ASP A 130 -0.71 -8.38 14.98
CA ASP A 130 -1.48 -8.06 13.77
C ASP A 130 -2.76 -7.30 14.13
N SER A 131 -2.60 -6.04 14.48
CA SER A 131 -3.68 -5.14 14.86
C SER A 131 -3.52 -3.79 14.18
N LEU A 132 -4.63 -3.13 13.84
CA LEU A 132 -4.63 -1.76 13.32
C LEU A 132 -4.01 -0.76 14.31
N TYR A 133 -4.12 -1.04 15.59
CA TYR A 133 -3.51 -0.22 16.66
C TYR A 133 -2.00 -0.42 16.80
N ALA A 134 -1.43 -1.47 16.18
CA ALA A 134 0.00 -1.74 16.17
C ALA A 134 0.73 -1.14 14.95
N ARG A 135 0.04 -0.35 14.14
CA ARG A 135 0.63 0.36 12.99
C ARG A 135 1.64 1.39 13.46
N VAL A 136 2.81 1.34 12.88
CA VAL A 136 3.87 2.34 13.15
C VAL A 136 4.13 3.24 11.96
N ILE A 137 3.73 2.83 10.77
CA ILE A 137 3.80 3.62 9.54
C ILE A 137 2.70 3.20 8.59
N VAL A 138 2.12 4.15 7.86
CA VAL A 138 1.05 3.93 6.89
C VAL A 138 1.26 4.85 5.68
N ALA A 139 1.08 4.29 4.48
CA ALA A 139 0.94 5.04 3.24
C ALA A 139 -0.44 4.74 2.63
N GLY A 140 -1.26 5.75 2.43
CA GLY A 140 -2.61 5.60 1.87
C GLY A 140 -2.59 5.23 0.39
N GLY A 141 -3.58 4.49 -0.08
CA GLY A 141 -3.80 4.24 -1.51
C GLY A 141 -4.38 5.46 -2.23
N GLY A 142 -4.23 5.52 -3.53
CA GLY A 142 -4.82 6.56 -4.40
C GLY A 142 -6.31 6.35 -4.64
N GLY A 143 -7.05 7.40 -4.96
CA GLY A 143 -8.45 7.31 -5.38
C GLY A 143 -8.60 6.63 -6.74
N GLY A 144 -9.72 5.95 -6.98
CA GLY A 144 -10.07 5.42 -8.30
C GLY A 144 -10.38 6.55 -9.29
N GLY A 145 -10.23 6.27 -10.57
CA GLY A 145 -10.64 7.18 -11.66
C GLY A 145 -12.14 7.36 -11.68
N GLY A 146 -12.59 8.58 -11.91
CA GLY A 146 -14.01 8.93 -12.07
C GLY A 146 -14.50 8.74 -13.50
N GLU A 147 -15.82 8.78 -13.68
CA GLU A 147 -16.46 8.88 -15.00
C GLU A 147 -16.03 10.18 -15.71
N ASP A 148 -16.28 10.31 -16.99
CA ASP A 148 -16.04 11.55 -17.78
C ASP A 148 -14.56 12.02 -17.83
N ASN A 149 -13.60 11.12 -17.86
CA ASN A 149 -12.15 11.44 -17.82
C ASN A 149 -11.67 12.13 -16.54
N GLU A 150 -12.43 12.08 -15.47
CA GLU A 150 -11.99 12.61 -14.18
C GLU A 150 -10.85 11.76 -13.59
N THR A 151 -9.76 12.42 -13.24
CA THR A 151 -8.63 11.73 -12.60
C THR A 151 -8.90 11.51 -11.12
N GLY A 152 -8.53 10.34 -10.62
CA GLY A 152 -8.63 10.02 -9.19
C GLY A 152 -7.78 10.94 -8.33
N GLY A 153 -8.27 11.22 -7.12
CA GLY A 153 -7.54 12.06 -6.17
C GLY A 153 -6.18 11.46 -5.80
N TYR A 154 -5.15 12.28 -5.83
CA TYR A 154 -3.82 11.93 -5.36
C TYR A 154 -3.73 12.12 -3.85
N LEU A 155 -3.23 11.12 -3.13
CA LEU A 155 -2.80 11.31 -1.76
C LEU A 155 -1.35 11.82 -1.77
N SER A 156 -1.16 13.01 -1.21
CA SER A 156 0.18 13.53 -0.96
C SER A 156 0.78 12.88 0.30
N LEU A 157 2.03 13.20 0.60
CA LEU A 157 2.77 12.72 1.76
C LEU A 157 1.94 12.86 3.05
N ILE A 158 1.68 11.73 3.73
CA ILE A 158 1.15 11.73 5.09
C ILE A 158 2.36 11.63 6.02
N HIS A 159 2.61 12.71 6.74
CA HIS A 159 3.63 12.71 7.80
C HIS A 159 2.95 12.26 9.10
N ILE A 160 3.40 11.16 9.62
CA ILE A 160 2.99 10.68 10.95
C ILE A 160 4.15 10.86 11.92
#